data_4b7ec4f766bd271a6de802c3f02f1dbd
#
_entry.id   4b7ec4f766bd271a6de802c3f02f1dbd
#
_cell.length_a   1.000
_cell.length_b   1.000
_cell.length_c   1.000
_cell.angle_alpha   90.00
_cell.angle_beta   90.00
_cell.angle_gamma   90.00
#
_symmetry.space_group_name_H-M   'P 1'
#
loop_
_entity.id
_entity.type
_entity.pdbx_description
1 polymer ?
#
loop_
_entity_poly.entity_id
_entity_poly.type
_entity_poly.pdbx_seq_one_letter_code
_entity_poly.pdbx_strand_id
1 'polypeptide(L)'
;MKKYLWLVIVVALLGLLFAWRLCSGKDKDAQQGGGPQAVAVETAPVEVMDLEDSATFSGNLRAANSYILAPKVAGQLVQLNVNIGDTVSRGQVIAVLDDVIFRQEFNKAKANLEQAASAMAEAEKALEQSRTLLAKSYIPQSEFDRVNAQYISEQAKYQVALAGKNAAETQLANTRVKADWSGGGSARVIGERFADAGQLLNSGSPLVSVLDIGTLVAEIDVIESDYTRVKVGQPASISSDSWPEEEFNGRIARVAPMLKEESRQARVEIEVANPGLKLKPGMYARARITWQIKPQATAVPSAAIYKHKGEEGVFLVDKASSKVSFIPVEKGIVTTKYVEILSPALSGEVVTLGQDQLDDGREIILPGAEKKGKAKP
;
A
#
# COMPACT_ATOMS: atom_id res chain seq x y z
N MET A 1 64.13 -71.49 -41.72
CA MET A 1 64.05 -70.21 -42.46
C MET A 1 62.64 -69.82 -42.92
N LYS A 2 61.56 -70.57 -42.64
CA LYS A 2 60.20 -70.25 -43.13
C LYS A 2 59.33 -69.42 -42.14
N LYS A 3 59.78 -69.19 -40.95
CA LYS A 3 58.97 -68.46 -39.91
C LYS A 3 59.15 -66.90 -39.99
N TYR A 4 60.18 -66.38 -40.56
CA TYR A 4 60.41 -64.93 -40.67
C TYR A 4 59.86 -64.32 -41.97
N LEU A 5 59.55 -65.13 -42.94
CA LEU A 5 59.01 -64.65 -44.20
C LEU A 5 57.58 -64.06 -44.02
N TRP A 6 56.80 -64.62 -43.12
CA TRP A 6 55.44 -64.18 -42.84
C TRP A 6 55.40 -62.83 -42.11
N LEU A 7 56.41 -62.60 -41.22
CA LEU A 7 56.55 -61.36 -40.48
C LEU A 7 56.96 -60.19 -41.41
N VAL A 8 57.79 -60.44 -42.40
CA VAL A 8 58.21 -59.46 -43.43
C VAL A 8 57.03 -59.08 -44.35
N ILE A 9 56.15 -60.03 -44.66
CA ILE A 9 54.93 -59.78 -45.49
C ILE A 9 53.91 -58.96 -44.70
N VAL A 10 53.76 -59.19 -43.43
CA VAL A 10 52.80 -58.43 -42.56
C VAL A 10 53.33 -57.01 -42.38
N VAL A 11 54.63 -56.78 -42.15
CA VAL A 11 55.21 -55.45 -42.06
C VAL A 11 55.17 -54.68 -43.35
N ALA A 12 55.33 -55.35 -44.48
CA ALA A 12 55.21 -54.73 -45.80
C ALA A 12 53.76 -54.34 -46.12
N LEU A 13 52.79 -55.19 -45.75
CA LEU A 13 51.32 -54.85 -45.84
C LEU A 13 50.91 -53.72 -45.00
N LEU A 14 51.40 -53.62 -43.75
CA LEU A 14 51.18 -52.51 -42.85
C LEU A 14 51.81 -51.23 -43.34
N GLY A 15 53.01 -51.29 -43.88
CA GLY A 15 53.69 -50.17 -44.52
C GLY A 15 52.96 -49.64 -45.78
N LEU A 16 52.38 -50.54 -46.59
CA LEU A 16 51.58 -50.17 -47.79
C LEU A 16 50.21 -49.56 -47.34
N LEU A 17 49.60 -50.09 -46.31
CA LEU A 17 48.35 -49.49 -45.70
C LEU A 17 48.61 -48.09 -45.08
N PHE A 18 49.78 -47.92 -44.45
CA PHE A 18 50.20 -46.66 -43.92
C PHE A 18 50.55 -45.63 -45.00
N ALA A 19 51.24 -46.06 -46.05
CA ALA A 19 51.53 -45.21 -47.21
C ALA A 19 50.25 -44.83 -47.97
N TRP A 20 49.27 -45.76 -48.12
CA TRP A 20 47.99 -45.48 -48.77
C TRP A 20 47.14 -44.47 -47.90
N ARG A 21 47.23 -44.56 -46.57
CA ARG A 21 46.58 -43.63 -45.69
C ARG A 21 47.18 -42.22 -45.68
N LEU A 22 48.53 -42.14 -45.92
CA LEU A 22 49.26 -40.88 -46.10
C LEU A 22 49.04 -40.23 -47.51
N CYS A 23 48.83 -41.01 -48.54
CA CYS A 23 48.49 -40.49 -49.84
C CYS A 23 47.01 -40.20 -50.08
N SER A 24 46.07 -40.83 -49.27
CA SER A 24 44.65 -40.53 -49.34
C SER A 24 44.23 -39.30 -48.52
N GLY A 25 45.18 -38.64 -47.86
CA GLY A 25 44.93 -37.44 -46.98
C GLY A 25 45.18 -36.10 -47.68
N LYS A 26 45.32 -36.06 -48.99
CA LYS A 26 45.39 -34.82 -49.78
C LYS A 26 44.20 -34.73 -50.71
N ASP A 27 43.45 -33.71 -50.55
CA ASP A 27 42.33 -33.17 -51.30
C ASP A 27 40.97 -33.44 -50.71
N LYS A 28 40.65 -32.60 -49.74
CA LYS A 28 39.35 -31.92 -49.64
C LYS A 28 39.34 -30.91 -48.49
N ASP A 29 40.36 -30.10 -48.36
CA ASP A 29 40.10 -28.73 -47.86
C ASP A 29 39.71 -27.90 -49.10
N ALA A 30 38.53 -28.18 -49.63
CA ALA A 30 37.80 -27.20 -50.38
C ALA A 30 37.44 -26.07 -49.34
N GLN A 31 38.31 -25.08 -49.36
CA GLN A 31 38.05 -23.77 -48.83
C GLN A 31 36.71 -23.30 -49.42
N GLN A 32 35.60 -23.71 -48.74
CA GLN A 32 34.36 -22.95 -48.86
C GLN A 32 34.71 -21.56 -48.28
N GLY A 33 35.07 -20.68 -49.17
CA GLY A 33 34.98 -19.25 -48.95
C GLY A 33 33.52 -18.94 -48.57
N GLY A 34 33.18 -19.14 -47.32
CA GLY A 34 31.96 -18.61 -46.74
C GLY A 34 32.14 -17.09 -46.71
N GLY A 35 31.61 -16.42 -47.71
CA GLY A 35 31.27 -15.02 -47.53
C GLY A 35 30.49 -14.88 -46.25
N PRO A 36 30.45 -13.73 -45.62
CA PRO A 36 29.81 -13.52 -44.34
C PRO A 36 28.37 -14.06 -44.40
N GLN A 37 28.14 -15.18 -43.70
CA GLN A 37 26.84 -15.84 -43.72
C GLN A 37 25.86 -14.88 -43.12
N ALA A 38 24.79 -14.52 -43.84
CA ALA A 38 23.77 -13.62 -43.37
C ALA A 38 23.10 -14.23 -42.13
N VAL A 39 22.95 -13.43 -41.07
CA VAL A 39 22.43 -13.85 -39.79
C VAL A 39 20.91 -13.69 -39.79
N ALA A 40 20.18 -14.74 -39.35
CA ALA A 40 18.73 -14.64 -39.15
C ALA A 40 18.48 -13.84 -37.89
N VAL A 41 17.63 -12.81 -37.98
CA VAL A 41 17.32 -11.90 -36.90
C VAL A 41 15.80 -11.67 -36.81
N GLU A 42 15.31 -11.35 -35.60
CA GLU A 42 13.99 -10.77 -35.45
C GLU A 42 14.12 -9.25 -35.30
N THR A 43 13.14 -8.55 -35.84
CA THR A 43 13.12 -7.08 -35.82
C THR A 43 11.82 -6.55 -35.26
N ALA A 44 11.85 -5.35 -34.67
CA ALA A 44 10.68 -4.62 -34.26
C ALA A 44 10.82 -3.14 -34.68
N PRO A 45 9.68 -2.45 -34.90
CA PRO A 45 9.70 -1.04 -35.26
C PRO A 45 10.18 -0.17 -34.11
N VAL A 46 10.81 0.95 -34.45
CA VAL A 46 10.98 2.08 -33.56
C VAL A 46 9.61 2.80 -33.49
N GLU A 47 9.05 2.91 -32.30
CA GLU A 47 7.72 3.48 -32.10
C GLU A 47 7.81 4.84 -31.40
N VAL A 48 6.86 5.71 -31.68
CA VAL A 48 6.66 6.95 -30.93
C VAL A 48 5.41 6.79 -30.09
N MET A 49 5.59 6.75 -28.77
CA MET A 49 4.50 6.48 -27.81
C MET A 49 4.69 7.25 -26.51
N ASP A 50 3.64 7.30 -25.74
CA ASP A 50 3.74 7.84 -24.38
C ASP A 50 4.41 6.80 -23.47
N LEU A 51 5.52 7.16 -22.86
CA LEU A 51 6.23 6.31 -21.90
C LEU A 51 6.00 6.81 -20.48
N GLU A 52 5.65 5.86 -19.62
CA GLU A 52 5.43 6.09 -18.20
C GLU A 52 6.61 5.52 -17.40
N ASP A 53 7.32 6.41 -16.70
CA ASP A 53 8.30 6.02 -15.69
C ASP A 53 7.56 5.76 -14.38
N SER A 54 7.42 4.51 -14.02
CA SER A 54 6.68 4.08 -12.84
C SER A 54 7.34 2.90 -12.15
N ALA A 55 7.10 2.77 -10.86
CA ALA A 55 7.50 1.60 -10.09
C ALA A 55 6.31 1.01 -9.34
N THR A 56 6.35 -0.31 -9.13
CA THR A 56 5.32 -1.04 -8.40
C THR A 56 5.88 -1.52 -7.07
N PHE A 57 5.21 -1.16 -6.00
CA PHE A 57 5.52 -1.54 -4.63
C PHE A 57 4.40 -2.38 -4.05
N SER A 58 4.77 -3.31 -3.18
CA SER A 58 3.84 -4.19 -2.52
C SER A 58 3.59 -3.76 -1.08
N GLY A 59 2.39 -4.01 -0.59
CA GLY A 59 2.03 -3.66 0.77
C GLY A 59 0.68 -4.23 1.20
N ASN A 60 0.17 -3.73 2.31
CA ASN A 60 -1.10 -4.17 2.87
C ASN A 60 -2.05 -2.99 3.03
N LEU A 61 -3.33 -3.25 2.86
CA LEU A 61 -4.39 -2.29 3.12
C LEU A 61 -4.75 -2.29 4.61
N ARG A 62 -4.91 -1.11 5.20
CA ARG A 62 -5.51 -0.95 6.52
C ARG A 62 -6.65 0.07 6.47
N ALA A 63 -7.53 0.02 7.47
CA ALA A 63 -8.56 1.04 7.62
C ALA A 63 -7.91 2.41 7.86
N ALA A 64 -8.48 3.47 7.27
CA ALA A 64 -7.99 4.83 7.50
C ALA A 64 -8.05 5.19 8.99
N ASN A 65 -9.11 4.77 9.66
CA ASN A 65 -9.26 4.89 11.10
C ASN A 65 -9.82 3.58 11.66
N SER A 66 -9.24 3.14 12.76
CA SER A 66 -9.73 1.99 13.51
C SER A 66 -9.55 2.24 14.99
N TYR A 67 -10.50 1.79 15.79
CA TYR A 67 -10.37 1.78 17.25
C TYR A 67 -11.13 0.61 17.85
N ILE A 68 -10.69 0.20 19.03
CA ILE A 68 -11.38 -0.81 19.82
C ILE A 68 -12.32 -0.08 20.77
N LEU A 69 -13.62 -0.36 20.65
CA LEU A 69 -14.63 0.14 21.57
C LEU A 69 -14.57 -0.69 22.85
N ALA A 70 -14.53 -0.02 24.00
CA ALA A 70 -14.43 -0.62 25.31
C ALA A 70 -15.38 0.11 26.30
N PRO A 71 -15.91 -0.57 27.31
CA PRO A 71 -16.71 0.05 28.34
C PRO A 71 -15.84 0.94 29.24
N LYS A 72 -16.44 2.05 29.73
CA LYS A 72 -15.80 2.97 30.69
C LYS A 72 -16.01 2.56 32.15
N VAL A 73 -16.96 1.66 32.41
CA VAL A 73 -17.27 1.11 33.72
C VAL A 73 -17.27 -0.40 33.68
N ALA A 74 -16.99 -1.04 34.81
CA ALA A 74 -17.07 -2.51 34.91
C ALA A 74 -18.52 -2.96 35.09
N GLY A 75 -18.87 -4.12 34.54
CA GLY A 75 -20.20 -4.70 34.68
C GLY A 75 -20.38 -5.93 33.79
N GLN A 76 -21.45 -6.68 34.05
CA GLN A 76 -21.82 -7.80 33.19
C GLN A 76 -22.42 -7.27 31.88
N LEU A 77 -21.99 -7.82 30.75
CA LEU A 77 -22.54 -7.50 29.44
C LEU A 77 -23.91 -8.16 29.29
N VAL A 78 -24.97 -7.35 29.38
CA VAL A 78 -26.35 -7.85 29.23
C VAL A 78 -26.69 -8.07 27.76
N GLN A 79 -26.32 -7.13 26.90
CA GLN A 79 -26.68 -7.16 25.49
C GLN A 79 -25.58 -6.54 24.63
N LEU A 80 -25.31 -7.19 23.51
CA LEU A 80 -24.47 -6.68 22.43
C LEU A 80 -25.34 -6.59 21.16
N ASN A 81 -25.54 -5.37 20.65
CA ASN A 81 -26.52 -5.05 19.60
C ASN A 81 -25.95 -5.11 18.19
N VAL A 82 -24.74 -5.61 18.03
CA VAL A 82 -24.04 -5.64 16.74
C VAL A 82 -23.28 -6.94 16.53
N ASN A 83 -23.11 -7.29 15.25
CA ASN A 83 -22.31 -8.41 14.79
C ASN A 83 -21.20 -7.92 13.86
N ILE A 84 -20.27 -8.81 13.55
CA ILE A 84 -19.19 -8.56 12.58
C ILE A 84 -19.81 -8.24 11.22
N GLY A 85 -19.33 -7.16 10.60
CA GLY A 85 -19.81 -6.68 9.32
C GLY A 85 -20.96 -5.67 9.38
N ASP A 86 -21.58 -5.49 10.56
CA ASP A 86 -22.66 -4.50 10.71
C ASP A 86 -22.14 -3.07 10.54
N THR A 87 -22.98 -2.26 9.92
CA THR A 87 -22.74 -0.81 9.82
C THR A 87 -23.35 -0.11 11.02
N VAL A 88 -22.55 0.74 11.68
CA VAL A 88 -22.97 1.48 12.87
C VAL A 88 -22.85 2.98 12.63
N SER A 89 -23.80 3.72 13.22
CA SER A 89 -23.83 5.19 13.19
C SER A 89 -23.21 5.79 14.45
N ARG A 90 -22.74 7.03 14.33
CA ARG A 90 -22.23 7.78 15.49
C ARG A 90 -23.32 7.93 16.56
N GLY A 91 -22.98 7.65 17.82
CA GLY A 91 -23.91 7.70 18.96
C GLY A 91 -24.79 6.47 19.12
N GLN A 92 -24.74 5.50 18.21
CA GLN A 92 -25.50 4.25 18.32
C GLN A 92 -25.04 3.44 19.53
N VAL A 93 -26.00 2.89 20.29
CA VAL A 93 -25.72 2.00 21.42
C VAL A 93 -25.29 0.64 20.90
N ILE A 94 -24.07 0.28 21.17
CA ILE A 94 -23.44 -0.97 20.75
C ILE A 94 -23.63 -2.08 21.79
N ALA A 95 -23.49 -1.71 23.07
CA ALA A 95 -23.59 -2.67 24.17
C ALA A 95 -24.28 -2.06 25.37
N VAL A 96 -24.92 -2.91 26.17
CA VAL A 96 -25.58 -2.55 27.42
C VAL A 96 -25.01 -3.42 28.53
N LEU A 97 -24.47 -2.78 29.56
CA LEU A 97 -24.04 -3.43 30.80
C LEU A 97 -25.16 -3.45 31.81
N ASP A 98 -25.09 -4.34 32.81
CA ASP A 98 -25.97 -4.31 33.97
C ASP A 98 -25.85 -2.95 34.66
N ASP A 99 -26.97 -2.24 34.76
CA ASP A 99 -27.05 -0.88 35.28
C ASP A 99 -27.68 -0.78 36.68
N VAL A 100 -28.07 -1.91 37.29
CA VAL A 100 -28.83 -1.92 38.55
C VAL A 100 -28.11 -1.12 39.64
N ILE A 101 -26.84 -1.36 39.88
CA ILE A 101 -26.06 -0.67 40.93
C ILE A 101 -25.89 0.82 40.58
N PHE A 102 -25.61 1.15 39.35
CA PHE A 102 -25.42 2.53 38.88
C PHE A 102 -26.73 3.33 38.96
N ARG A 103 -27.86 2.70 38.68
CA ARG A 103 -29.19 3.31 38.81
C ARG A 103 -29.53 3.58 40.25
N GLN A 104 -29.21 2.67 41.16
CA GLN A 104 -29.42 2.88 42.60
C GLN A 104 -28.57 4.05 43.10
N GLU A 105 -27.30 4.14 42.72
CA GLU A 105 -26.44 5.24 43.15
C GLU A 105 -26.89 6.59 42.55
N PHE A 106 -27.35 6.60 41.30
CA PHE A 106 -27.95 7.79 40.70
C PHE A 106 -29.21 8.24 41.47
N ASN A 107 -30.11 7.31 41.83
CA ASN A 107 -31.32 7.64 42.58
C ASN A 107 -30.99 8.17 43.97
N LYS A 108 -30.01 7.61 44.67
CA LYS A 108 -29.51 8.10 45.96
C LYS A 108 -28.92 9.51 45.83
N ALA A 109 -28.06 9.74 44.83
CA ALA A 109 -27.48 11.07 44.60
C ALA A 109 -28.54 12.11 44.23
N LYS A 110 -29.56 11.71 43.47
CA LYS A 110 -30.73 12.55 43.15
C LYS A 110 -31.51 12.96 44.41
N ALA A 111 -31.78 12.01 45.30
CA ALA A 111 -32.48 12.28 46.58
C ALA A 111 -31.64 13.23 47.47
N ASN A 112 -30.32 13.05 47.55
CA ASN A 112 -29.43 13.95 48.27
C ASN A 112 -29.45 15.38 47.68
N LEU A 113 -29.53 15.53 46.39
CA LEU A 113 -29.65 16.83 45.72
C LEU A 113 -30.99 17.50 46.06
N GLU A 114 -32.10 16.75 46.05
CA GLU A 114 -33.42 17.26 46.40
C GLU A 114 -33.46 17.74 47.85
N GLN A 115 -32.82 17.00 48.78
CA GLN A 115 -32.65 17.40 50.17
C GLN A 115 -31.84 18.69 50.31
N ALA A 116 -30.69 18.78 49.66
CA ALA A 116 -29.83 19.97 49.71
C ALA A 116 -30.51 21.19 49.06
N ALA A 117 -31.25 20.98 47.97
CA ALA A 117 -32.04 22.03 47.32
C ALA A 117 -33.12 22.60 48.26
N SER A 118 -33.81 21.75 48.99
CA SER A 118 -34.82 22.16 49.96
C SER A 118 -34.22 22.97 51.13
N ALA A 119 -33.07 22.51 51.65
CA ALA A 119 -32.37 23.22 52.75
C ALA A 119 -31.82 24.60 52.26
N MET A 120 -31.29 24.66 51.03
CA MET A 120 -30.84 25.92 50.42
C MET A 120 -32.02 26.91 50.26
N ALA A 121 -33.16 26.44 49.76
CA ALA A 121 -34.34 27.28 49.55
C ALA A 121 -34.91 27.81 50.89
N GLU A 122 -34.86 27.02 51.97
CA GLU A 122 -35.23 27.46 53.32
C GLU A 122 -34.26 28.55 53.81
N ALA A 123 -32.95 28.34 53.69
CA ALA A 123 -31.93 29.32 54.10
C ALA A 123 -32.02 30.60 53.26
N GLU A 124 -32.30 30.52 51.92
CA GLU A 124 -32.53 31.69 51.09
C GLU A 124 -33.72 32.52 51.54
N LYS A 125 -34.83 31.86 51.85
CA LYS A 125 -36.02 32.53 52.42
C LYS A 125 -35.74 33.20 53.76
N ALA A 126 -34.97 32.53 54.63
CA ALA A 126 -34.57 33.13 55.93
C ALA A 126 -33.67 34.34 55.73
N LEU A 127 -32.73 34.30 54.76
CA LEU A 127 -31.86 35.41 54.40
C LEU A 127 -32.66 36.60 53.87
N GLU A 128 -33.63 36.41 53.00
CA GLU A 128 -34.48 37.49 52.47
C GLU A 128 -35.34 38.14 53.58
N GLN A 129 -35.88 37.32 54.48
CA GLN A 129 -36.56 37.84 55.67
C GLN A 129 -35.63 38.68 56.58
N SER A 130 -34.42 38.15 56.86
CA SER A 130 -33.40 38.82 57.65
C SER A 130 -32.96 40.14 57.02
N ARG A 131 -32.78 40.19 55.65
CA ARG A 131 -32.48 41.40 54.88
C ARG A 131 -33.57 42.47 55.11
N THR A 132 -34.80 42.08 55.03
CA THR A 132 -35.96 42.99 55.25
C THR A 132 -35.98 43.55 56.66
N LEU A 133 -35.72 42.74 57.73
CA LEU A 133 -35.68 43.14 59.14
C LEU A 133 -34.48 44.06 59.45
N LEU A 134 -33.31 43.80 58.85
CA LEU A 134 -32.12 44.64 58.94
C LEU A 134 -32.37 46.04 58.36
N ALA A 135 -32.99 46.14 57.20
CA ALA A 135 -33.36 47.40 56.57
C ALA A 135 -34.29 48.25 57.42
N LYS A 136 -35.09 47.61 58.26
CA LYS A 136 -35.95 48.28 59.21
C LYS A 136 -35.30 48.50 60.62
N SER A 137 -34.04 48.15 60.81
CA SER A 137 -33.26 48.20 62.04
C SER A 137 -33.85 47.33 63.16
N TYR A 138 -34.56 46.25 62.84
CA TYR A 138 -35.14 45.36 63.81
C TYR A 138 -34.22 44.27 64.32
N ILE A 139 -33.13 44.03 63.59
CA ILE A 139 -32.06 43.07 63.94
C ILE A 139 -30.67 43.72 63.82
N PRO A 140 -29.67 43.29 64.63
CA PRO A 140 -28.32 43.75 64.53
C PRO A 140 -27.63 43.13 63.29
N GLN A 141 -26.58 43.80 62.79
CA GLN A 141 -25.78 43.34 61.66
C GLN A 141 -25.22 41.89 61.85
N SER A 142 -24.79 41.60 63.08
CA SER A 142 -24.23 40.27 63.41
C SER A 142 -25.22 39.12 63.21
N GLU A 143 -26.52 39.37 63.41
CA GLU A 143 -27.55 38.36 63.17
C GLU A 143 -27.83 38.15 61.70
N PHE A 144 -27.82 39.23 60.91
CA PHE A 144 -27.86 39.11 59.43
C PHE A 144 -26.65 38.35 58.90
N ASP A 145 -25.43 38.67 59.36
CA ASP A 145 -24.20 38.00 58.92
C ASP A 145 -24.23 36.49 59.26
N ARG A 146 -24.81 36.10 60.41
CA ARG A 146 -25.01 34.70 60.76
C ARG A 146 -25.96 33.98 59.80
N VAL A 147 -27.08 34.58 59.42
CA VAL A 147 -28.07 33.99 58.48
C VAL A 147 -27.49 33.94 57.11
N ASN A 148 -26.74 34.98 56.69
CA ASN A 148 -26.03 34.98 55.40
C ASN A 148 -24.96 33.88 55.32
N ALA A 149 -24.17 33.69 56.38
CA ALA A 149 -23.21 32.59 56.46
C ALA A 149 -23.90 31.20 56.39
N GLN A 150 -25.08 31.04 57.00
CA GLN A 150 -25.86 29.82 56.89
C GLN A 150 -26.29 29.57 55.41
N TYR A 151 -26.82 30.58 54.72
CA TYR A 151 -27.24 30.48 53.37
C TYR A 151 -26.04 30.06 52.44
N ILE A 152 -24.89 30.73 52.62
CA ILE A 152 -23.68 30.36 51.89
C ILE A 152 -23.26 28.90 52.14
N SER A 153 -23.41 28.45 53.39
CA SER A 153 -23.10 27.04 53.74
C SER A 153 -24.06 26.07 53.03
N GLU A 154 -25.38 26.35 53.04
CA GLU A 154 -26.35 25.46 52.35
C GLU A 154 -26.20 25.52 50.84
N GLN A 155 -25.86 26.69 50.26
CA GLN A 155 -25.55 26.83 48.86
C GLN A 155 -24.33 25.96 48.47
N ALA A 156 -23.27 25.95 49.29
CA ALA A 156 -22.12 25.08 49.06
C ALA A 156 -22.48 23.58 49.09
N LYS A 157 -23.34 23.16 50.07
CA LYS A 157 -23.82 21.77 50.14
C LYS A 157 -24.65 21.38 48.91
N TYR A 158 -25.51 22.29 48.41
CA TYR A 158 -26.25 22.07 47.16
C TYR A 158 -25.32 21.85 45.96
N GLN A 159 -24.26 22.65 45.82
CA GLN A 159 -23.30 22.48 44.74
C GLN A 159 -22.55 21.13 44.81
N VAL A 160 -22.19 20.71 46.01
CA VAL A 160 -21.59 19.38 46.25
C VAL A 160 -22.55 18.25 45.85
N ALA A 161 -23.81 18.34 46.26
CA ALA A 161 -24.84 17.35 45.93
C ALA A 161 -25.13 17.31 44.41
N LEU A 162 -25.15 18.48 43.74
CA LEU A 162 -25.32 18.61 42.31
C LEU A 162 -24.14 17.92 41.54
N ALA A 163 -22.92 18.19 41.98
CA ALA A 163 -21.74 17.53 41.41
C ALA A 163 -21.80 16.00 41.62
N GLY A 164 -22.22 15.54 42.79
CA GLY A 164 -22.41 14.11 43.07
C GLY A 164 -23.45 13.45 42.15
N LYS A 165 -24.62 14.12 41.96
CA LYS A 165 -25.66 13.63 41.04
C LYS A 165 -25.13 13.55 39.60
N ASN A 166 -24.42 14.57 39.11
CA ASN A 166 -23.87 14.58 37.75
C ASN A 166 -22.83 13.47 37.57
N ALA A 167 -22.01 13.18 38.56
CA ALA A 167 -21.05 12.08 38.53
C ALA A 167 -21.76 10.72 38.43
N ALA A 168 -22.80 10.48 39.28
CA ALA A 168 -23.57 9.24 39.23
C ALA A 168 -24.35 9.07 37.91
N GLU A 169 -24.89 10.15 37.35
CA GLU A 169 -25.54 10.16 36.04
C GLU A 169 -24.58 9.78 34.90
N THR A 170 -23.37 10.31 34.95
CA THR A 170 -22.32 9.97 33.99
C THR A 170 -21.93 8.48 34.07
N GLN A 171 -21.78 7.93 35.27
CA GLN A 171 -21.51 6.51 35.49
C GLN A 171 -22.64 5.63 34.95
N LEU A 172 -23.89 5.99 35.23
CA LEU A 172 -25.07 5.30 34.68
C LEU A 172 -25.12 5.40 33.16
N ALA A 173 -24.82 6.56 32.58
CA ALA A 173 -24.78 6.72 31.14
C ALA A 173 -23.67 5.84 30.48
N ASN A 174 -22.56 5.63 31.16
CA ASN A 174 -21.44 4.80 30.70
C ASN A 174 -21.76 3.29 30.69
N THR A 175 -22.84 2.83 31.32
CA THR A 175 -23.33 1.45 31.18
C THR A 175 -23.88 1.17 29.78
N ARG A 176 -24.22 2.21 29.02
CA ARG A 176 -24.63 2.12 27.63
C ARG A 176 -23.46 2.53 26.76
N VAL A 177 -22.72 1.54 26.26
CA VAL A 177 -21.54 1.76 25.41
C VAL A 177 -21.99 2.18 24.03
N LYS A 178 -21.61 3.37 23.62
CA LYS A 178 -21.98 3.96 22.33
C LYS A 178 -20.79 4.04 21.39
N ALA A 179 -21.02 3.81 20.11
CA ALA A 179 -20.05 4.10 19.08
C ALA A 179 -19.89 5.62 18.95
N ASP A 180 -18.69 6.13 19.22
CA ASP A 180 -18.41 7.55 19.10
C ASP A 180 -17.03 7.77 18.50
N TRP A 181 -16.92 8.77 17.61
CA TRP A 181 -15.67 9.17 16.95
C TRP A 181 -15.71 10.63 16.54
N SER A 182 -14.53 11.24 16.42
CA SER A 182 -14.35 12.59 15.90
C SER A 182 -13.96 12.55 14.43
N GLY A 183 -14.55 13.42 13.60
CA GLY A 183 -14.26 13.51 12.17
C GLY A 183 -14.80 12.34 11.35
N GLY A 184 -14.53 12.36 10.04
CA GLY A 184 -14.90 11.30 9.10
C GLY A 184 -16.40 11.18 8.81
N GLY A 185 -16.79 10.11 8.14
CA GLY A 185 -18.18 9.81 7.76
C GLY A 185 -19.10 9.53 8.96
N SER A 186 -20.41 9.50 8.71
CA SER A 186 -21.45 9.24 9.71
C SER A 186 -21.59 7.76 10.07
N ALA A 187 -21.03 6.85 9.29
CA ALA A 187 -21.15 5.40 9.45
C ALA A 187 -19.77 4.73 9.44
N ARG A 188 -19.63 3.65 10.21
CA ARG A 188 -18.47 2.77 10.28
C ARG A 188 -18.90 1.32 10.33
N VAL A 189 -17.95 0.39 10.16
CA VAL A 189 -18.23 -1.05 10.12
C VAL A 189 -17.59 -1.74 11.32
N ILE A 190 -18.28 -2.71 11.89
CA ILE A 190 -17.74 -3.59 12.93
C ILE A 190 -16.83 -4.61 12.27
N GLY A 191 -15.55 -4.60 12.66
CA GLY A 191 -14.53 -5.54 12.13
C GLY A 191 -14.48 -6.83 12.92
N GLU A 192 -14.28 -6.73 14.23
CA GLU A 192 -14.12 -7.88 15.14
C GLU A 192 -14.98 -7.72 16.37
N ARG A 193 -15.31 -8.85 16.98
CA ARG A 193 -16.08 -8.93 18.21
C ARG A 193 -15.25 -9.71 19.23
N PHE A 194 -14.98 -9.10 20.40
CA PHE A 194 -14.10 -9.64 21.44
C PHE A 194 -14.84 -10.13 22.67
N ALA A 195 -16.14 -9.80 22.81
CA ALA A 195 -16.92 -10.15 23.97
C ALA A 195 -18.34 -10.61 23.61
N ASP A 196 -18.89 -11.47 24.44
CA ASP A 196 -20.23 -12.02 24.32
C ASP A 196 -21.13 -11.64 25.48
N ALA A 197 -22.46 -11.58 25.24
CA ALA A 197 -23.43 -11.38 26.28
C ALA A 197 -23.28 -12.42 27.41
N GLY A 198 -23.41 -11.97 28.65
CA GLY A 198 -23.18 -12.77 29.85
C GLY A 198 -21.78 -12.64 30.46
N GLN A 199 -20.80 -12.14 29.74
CA GLN A 199 -19.43 -11.95 30.25
C GLN A 199 -19.36 -10.78 31.24
N LEU A 200 -18.51 -10.93 32.26
CA LEU A 200 -18.11 -9.84 33.13
C LEU A 200 -16.95 -9.07 32.51
N LEU A 201 -17.13 -7.76 32.31
CA LEU A 201 -16.15 -6.87 31.70
C LEU A 201 -15.60 -5.88 32.70
N ASN A 202 -14.31 -5.61 32.61
CA ASN A 202 -13.69 -4.50 33.32
C ASN A 202 -13.71 -3.24 32.46
N SER A 203 -13.49 -2.08 33.08
CA SER A 203 -13.24 -0.85 32.34
C SER A 203 -12.04 -1.03 31.41
N GLY A 204 -12.18 -0.67 30.12
CA GLY A 204 -11.15 -0.82 29.09
C GLY A 204 -11.09 -2.20 28.43
N SER A 205 -11.89 -3.19 28.85
CA SER A 205 -11.95 -4.49 28.16
C SER A 205 -12.42 -4.34 26.71
N PRO A 206 -11.78 -4.98 25.72
CA PRO A 206 -12.19 -4.86 24.31
C PRO A 206 -13.59 -5.46 24.10
N LEU A 207 -14.46 -4.73 23.41
CA LEU A 207 -15.80 -5.17 23.03
C LEU A 207 -15.89 -5.50 21.55
N VAL A 208 -15.65 -4.52 20.70
CA VAL A 208 -15.67 -4.64 19.25
C VAL A 208 -14.65 -3.70 18.62
N SER A 209 -14.14 -4.04 17.46
CA SER A 209 -13.38 -3.10 16.63
C SER A 209 -14.32 -2.34 15.69
N VAL A 210 -14.10 -1.04 15.56
CA VAL A 210 -14.88 -0.14 14.71
C VAL A 210 -13.96 0.44 13.66
N LEU A 211 -14.28 0.22 12.38
CA LEU A 211 -13.43 0.50 11.24
C LEU A 211 -14.05 1.53 10.30
N ASP A 212 -13.25 2.47 9.86
CA ASP A 212 -13.56 3.33 8.73
C ASP A 212 -12.96 2.69 7.47
N ILE A 213 -13.81 2.09 6.64
CA ILE A 213 -13.40 1.41 5.41
C ILE A 213 -13.85 2.13 4.14
N GLY A 214 -14.44 3.30 4.25
CA GLY A 214 -14.78 4.15 3.09
C GLY A 214 -13.54 4.69 2.40
N THR A 215 -12.48 4.92 3.17
CA THR A 215 -11.13 5.19 2.72
C THR A 215 -10.19 4.18 3.38
N LEU A 216 -9.27 3.64 2.61
CA LEU A 216 -8.23 2.75 3.13
C LEU A 216 -6.87 3.41 2.99
N VAL A 217 -5.90 2.89 3.69
CA VAL A 217 -4.50 3.27 3.57
C VAL A 217 -3.72 2.06 3.12
N ALA A 218 -3.09 2.16 1.94
CA ALA A 218 -2.11 1.19 1.51
C ALA A 218 -0.76 1.56 2.14
N GLU A 219 -0.24 0.69 2.99
CA GLU A 219 1.10 0.81 3.56
C GLU A 219 2.06 0.02 2.71
N ILE A 220 2.97 0.72 2.02
CA ILE A 220 4.01 0.12 1.18
C ILE A 220 5.38 0.46 1.74
N ASP A 221 6.35 -0.39 1.42
CA ASP A 221 7.75 -0.14 1.76
C ASP A 221 8.52 0.19 0.47
N VAL A 222 9.14 1.38 0.43
CA VAL A 222 9.88 1.92 -0.72
C VAL A 222 11.38 1.84 -0.43
N ILE A 223 12.16 1.32 -1.38
CA ILE A 223 13.62 1.19 -1.26
C ILE A 223 14.33 2.56 -1.32
N GLU A 224 15.53 2.63 -0.76
CA GLU A 224 16.32 3.86 -0.63
C GLU A 224 16.54 4.57 -1.97
N SER A 225 16.80 3.82 -3.06
CA SER A 225 17.01 4.40 -4.40
C SER A 225 15.83 5.17 -4.94
N ASP A 226 14.61 4.76 -4.59
CA ASP A 226 13.38 5.39 -5.06
C ASP A 226 12.81 6.42 -4.09
N TYR A 227 13.34 6.45 -2.84
CA TYR A 227 12.84 7.32 -1.78
C TYR A 227 12.79 8.81 -2.17
N THR A 228 13.84 9.30 -2.86
CA THR A 228 13.92 10.70 -3.26
C THR A 228 12.90 11.09 -4.34
N ARG A 229 12.36 10.10 -5.06
CA ARG A 229 11.37 10.27 -6.12
C ARG A 229 9.93 10.27 -5.60
N VAL A 230 9.72 9.76 -4.37
CA VAL A 230 8.39 9.70 -3.73
C VAL A 230 8.09 11.00 -3.02
N LYS A 231 6.96 11.62 -3.34
CA LYS A 231 6.53 12.89 -2.74
C LYS A 231 5.07 12.81 -2.31
N VAL A 232 4.76 13.46 -1.19
CA VAL A 232 3.38 13.63 -0.73
C VAL A 232 2.55 14.34 -1.81
N GLY A 233 1.34 13.82 -2.04
CA GLY A 233 0.41 14.33 -3.03
C GLY A 233 0.51 13.67 -4.41
N GLN A 234 1.54 12.85 -4.69
CA GLN A 234 1.62 12.11 -5.96
C GLN A 234 0.47 11.12 -6.11
N PRO A 235 -0.08 10.96 -7.32
CA PRO A 235 -1.06 9.94 -7.62
C PRO A 235 -0.40 8.55 -7.60
N ALA A 236 -1.20 7.55 -7.21
CA ALA A 236 -0.84 6.15 -7.26
C ALA A 236 -2.04 5.31 -7.67
N SER A 237 -1.82 4.25 -8.41
CA SER A 237 -2.84 3.28 -8.75
C SER A 237 -2.65 2.02 -7.91
N ILE A 238 -3.72 1.58 -7.25
CA ILE A 238 -3.71 0.43 -6.36
C ILE A 238 -4.48 -0.71 -7.03
N SER A 239 -3.84 -1.86 -7.11
CA SER A 239 -4.47 -3.12 -7.55
C SER A 239 -4.41 -4.16 -6.45
N SER A 240 -5.37 -5.08 -6.44
CA SER A 240 -5.44 -6.19 -5.50
C SER A 240 -5.74 -7.49 -6.23
N ASP A 241 -5.18 -8.60 -5.76
CA ASP A 241 -5.42 -9.91 -6.37
C ASP A 241 -6.90 -10.34 -6.29
N SER A 242 -7.66 -9.77 -5.34
CA SER A 242 -9.10 -10.01 -5.25
C SER A 242 -9.91 -9.31 -6.36
N TRP A 243 -9.34 -8.30 -6.99
CA TRP A 243 -9.96 -7.49 -8.05
C TRP A 243 -8.94 -7.19 -9.14
N PRO A 244 -8.51 -8.20 -9.93
CA PRO A 244 -7.38 -8.06 -10.86
C PRO A 244 -7.65 -7.10 -12.02
N GLU A 245 -8.92 -6.93 -12.41
CA GLU A 245 -9.35 -6.06 -13.51
C GLU A 245 -9.63 -4.61 -13.07
N GLU A 246 -9.59 -4.32 -11.76
CA GLU A 246 -9.91 -3.01 -11.22
C GLU A 246 -8.70 -2.32 -10.64
N GLU A 247 -8.52 -1.06 -11.00
CA GLU A 247 -7.54 -0.17 -10.39
C GLU A 247 -8.25 0.87 -9.52
N PHE A 248 -7.75 1.04 -8.30
CA PHE A 248 -8.28 2.00 -7.34
C PHE A 248 -7.34 3.20 -7.26
N ASN A 249 -7.90 4.38 -7.46
CA ASN A 249 -7.12 5.61 -7.38
C ASN A 249 -6.71 5.91 -5.94
N GLY A 250 -5.45 6.15 -5.75
CA GLY A 250 -4.85 6.55 -4.49
C GLY A 250 -3.98 7.80 -4.62
N ARG A 251 -3.61 8.36 -3.49
CA ARG A 251 -2.69 9.49 -3.39
C ARG A 251 -1.74 9.28 -2.22
N ILE A 252 -0.46 9.55 -2.42
CA ILE A 252 0.53 9.50 -1.34
C ILE A 252 0.18 10.55 -0.29
N ALA A 253 -0.21 10.09 0.90
CA ALA A 253 -0.60 10.94 2.02
C ALA A 253 0.59 11.25 2.93
N ARG A 254 1.44 10.24 3.19
CA ARG A 254 2.59 10.37 4.10
C ARG A 254 3.77 9.53 3.62
N VAL A 255 4.96 10.07 3.85
CA VAL A 255 6.25 9.40 3.60
C VAL A 255 7.01 9.42 4.91
N ALA A 256 7.43 8.27 5.42
CA ALA A 256 8.20 8.21 6.65
C ALA A 256 9.55 8.93 6.46
N PRO A 257 9.98 9.78 7.41
CA PRO A 257 11.24 10.52 7.29
C PRO A 257 12.47 9.65 7.61
N MET A 258 12.26 8.37 7.90
CA MET A 258 13.28 7.45 8.37
C MET A 258 13.15 6.11 7.63
N LEU A 259 14.28 5.52 7.28
CA LEU A 259 14.34 4.18 6.72
C LEU A 259 14.53 3.16 7.85
N LYS A 260 13.94 1.98 7.68
CA LYS A 260 14.20 0.83 8.56
C LYS A 260 15.64 0.35 8.32
N GLU A 261 16.46 0.26 9.37
CA GLU A 261 17.88 -0.11 9.27
C GLU A 261 18.08 -1.50 8.64
N GLU A 262 17.22 -2.46 8.99
CA GLU A 262 17.33 -3.85 8.51
C GLU A 262 17.05 -4.01 7.02
N SER A 263 16.01 -3.33 6.51
CA SER A 263 15.56 -3.48 5.11
C SER A 263 15.94 -2.32 4.21
N ARG A 264 16.43 -1.20 4.76
CA ARG A 264 16.71 0.07 4.05
C ARG A 264 15.53 0.56 3.24
N GLN A 265 14.35 0.41 3.81
CA GLN A 265 13.09 0.82 3.18
C GLN A 265 12.38 1.86 4.03
N ALA A 266 11.76 2.83 3.39
CA ALA A 266 10.88 3.80 4.01
C ALA A 266 9.42 3.37 3.85
N ARG A 267 8.64 3.54 4.92
CA ARG A 267 7.19 3.36 4.84
C ARG A 267 6.54 4.55 4.14
N VAL A 268 5.68 4.24 3.20
CA VAL A 268 4.84 5.21 2.49
C VAL A 268 3.38 4.81 2.66
N GLU A 269 2.55 5.78 3.00
CA GLU A 269 1.11 5.60 3.15
C GLU A 269 0.37 6.29 2.00
N ILE A 270 -0.45 5.52 1.33
CA ILE A 270 -1.26 5.95 0.20
C ILE A 270 -2.72 5.87 0.62
N GLU A 271 -3.41 6.99 0.63
CA GLU A 271 -4.86 7.01 0.83
C GLU A 271 -5.55 6.56 -0.44
N VAL A 272 -6.47 5.59 -0.28
CA VAL A 272 -7.17 4.93 -1.37
C VAL A 272 -8.67 5.07 -1.14
N ALA A 273 -9.37 5.68 -2.07
CA ALA A 273 -10.83 5.69 -2.05
C ALA A 273 -11.38 4.28 -2.30
N ASN A 274 -12.37 3.88 -1.53
CA ASN A 274 -12.95 2.54 -1.59
C ASN A 274 -14.46 2.58 -1.93
N PRO A 275 -14.81 2.98 -3.16
CA PRO A 275 -16.21 3.02 -3.58
C PRO A 275 -16.79 1.61 -3.58
N GLY A 276 -18.01 1.49 -3.02
CA GLY A 276 -18.68 0.19 -2.91
C GLY A 276 -18.07 -0.75 -1.88
N LEU A 277 -17.11 -0.27 -1.07
CA LEU A 277 -16.47 -1.02 0.03
C LEU A 277 -15.88 -2.36 -0.42
N LYS A 278 -15.36 -2.43 -1.66
CA LYS A 278 -14.79 -3.65 -2.28
C LYS A 278 -13.50 -4.09 -1.61
N LEU A 279 -12.62 -3.14 -1.35
CA LEU A 279 -11.37 -3.39 -0.65
C LEU A 279 -11.62 -3.58 0.84
N LYS A 280 -10.85 -4.46 1.48
CA LYS A 280 -10.95 -4.73 2.92
C LYS A 280 -9.59 -4.53 3.59
N PRO A 281 -9.56 -4.06 4.83
CA PRO A 281 -8.33 -4.07 5.62
C PRO A 281 -7.75 -5.49 5.70
N GLY A 282 -6.42 -5.59 5.63
CA GLY A 282 -5.71 -6.87 5.59
C GLY A 282 -5.48 -7.45 4.19
N MET A 283 -6.13 -6.93 3.14
CA MET A 283 -5.83 -7.34 1.77
C MET A 283 -4.43 -6.89 1.36
N TYR A 284 -3.77 -7.76 0.59
CA TYR A 284 -2.54 -7.43 -0.09
C TYR A 284 -2.82 -6.49 -1.28
N ALA A 285 -1.98 -5.50 -1.46
CA ALA A 285 -2.11 -4.50 -2.49
C ALA A 285 -0.78 -4.24 -3.19
N ARG A 286 -0.85 -3.99 -4.49
CA ARG A 286 0.26 -3.45 -5.29
C ARG A 286 -0.05 -2.01 -5.62
N ALA A 287 0.87 -1.12 -5.28
CA ALA A 287 0.79 0.29 -5.57
C ALA A 287 1.74 0.62 -6.71
N ARG A 288 1.22 1.09 -7.82
CA ARG A 288 1.99 1.65 -8.93
C ARG A 288 2.05 3.16 -8.72
N ILE A 289 3.27 3.67 -8.55
CA ILE A 289 3.55 5.10 -8.43
C ILE A 289 4.18 5.56 -9.73
N THR A 290 3.56 6.54 -10.38
CA THR A 290 4.07 7.15 -11.61
C THR A 290 4.91 8.36 -11.26
N TRP A 291 6.18 8.32 -11.69
CA TRP A 291 7.12 9.43 -11.50
C TRP A 291 6.96 10.49 -12.57
N GLN A 292 6.90 10.06 -13.81
CA GLN A 292 6.84 10.92 -14.98
C GLN A 292 6.13 10.21 -16.13
N ILE A 293 5.37 10.97 -16.89
CA ILE A 293 4.83 10.55 -18.19
C ILE A 293 5.51 11.43 -19.24
N LYS A 294 6.21 10.79 -20.19
CA LYS A 294 6.80 11.49 -21.32
C LYS A 294 6.00 11.22 -22.57
N PRO A 295 5.24 12.21 -23.07
CA PRO A 295 4.48 12.06 -24.28
C PRO A 295 5.42 12.00 -25.50
N GLN A 296 5.02 11.23 -26.51
CA GLN A 296 5.69 11.11 -27.80
C GLN A 296 7.20 10.76 -27.69
N ALA A 297 7.56 9.89 -26.75
CA ALA A 297 8.92 9.41 -26.62
C ALA A 297 9.25 8.44 -27.74
N THR A 298 10.45 8.54 -28.32
CA THR A 298 10.99 7.53 -29.25
C THR A 298 11.36 6.29 -28.43
N ALA A 299 10.67 5.19 -28.68
CA ALA A 299 10.80 3.96 -27.91
C ALA A 299 11.26 2.79 -28.78
N VAL A 300 12.13 1.96 -28.21
CA VAL A 300 12.50 0.66 -28.78
C VAL A 300 12.18 -0.43 -27.76
N PRO A 301 11.85 -1.66 -28.20
CA PRO A 301 11.71 -2.78 -27.27
C PRO A 301 12.99 -2.95 -26.43
N SER A 302 12.85 -3.25 -25.15
CA SER A 302 14.00 -3.41 -24.23
C SER A 302 14.95 -4.52 -24.72
N ALA A 303 14.44 -5.54 -25.42
CA ALA A 303 15.21 -6.59 -26.05
C ALA A 303 16.13 -6.10 -27.19
N ALA A 304 15.89 -4.91 -27.75
CA ALA A 304 16.72 -4.35 -28.82
C ALA A 304 18.01 -3.69 -28.31
N ILE A 305 18.05 -3.36 -27.00
CA ILE A 305 19.25 -2.76 -26.38
C ILE A 305 20.32 -3.83 -26.24
N TYR A 306 21.47 -3.58 -26.85
CA TYR A 306 22.60 -4.51 -26.85
C TYR A 306 23.89 -3.78 -26.51
N LYS A 307 24.80 -4.45 -25.79
CA LYS A 307 26.13 -3.91 -25.49
C LYS A 307 27.16 -4.45 -26.47
N HIS A 308 27.58 -3.62 -27.43
CA HIS A 308 28.57 -3.98 -28.43
C HIS A 308 29.88 -3.23 -28.16
N LYS A 309 31.00 -3.94 -28.07
CA LYS A 309 32.35 -3.38 -27.83
C LYS A 309 32.48 -2.41 -26.65
N GLY A 310 31.63 -2.61 -25.64
CA GLY A 310 31.65 -1.80 -24.43
C GLY A 310 30.61 -0.66 -24.42
N GLU A 311 30.01 -0.33 -25.54
CA GLU A 311 28.97 0.70 -25.69
C GLU A 311 27.57 0.08 -25.78
N GLU A 312 26.58 0.73 -25.20
CA GLU A 312 25.18 0.33 -25.30
C GLU A 312 24.53 1.01 -26.50
N GLY A 313 23.80 0.23 -27.29
CA GLY A 313 23.20 0.72 -28.53
C GLY A 313 22.17 -0.24 -29.09
N VAL A 314 21.75 0.04 -30.31
CA VAL A 314 20.82 -0.79 -31.07
C VAL A 314 21.40 -1.11 -32.46
N PHE A 315 21.05 -2.27 -33.01
CA PHE A 315 21.29 -2.56 -34.40
C PHE A 315 20.10 -2.09 -35.24
N LEU A 316 20.28 -1.00 -35.99
CA LEU A 316 19.29 -0.47 -36.92
C LEU A 316 19.36 -1.22 -38.25
N VAL A 317 18.20 -1.61 -38.76
CA VAL A 317 18.08 -2.38 -40.00
C VAL A 317 17.94 -1.45 -41.21
N ASP A 318 18.80 -1.58 -42.17
CA ASP A 318 18.62 -1.02 -43.51
C ASP A 318 17.96 -2.07 -44.42
N LYS A 319 16.66 -1.88 -44.64
CA LYS A 319 15.88 -2.80 -45.51
C LYS A 319 16.34 -2.81 -46.98
N ALA A 320 16.94 -1.73 -47.47
CA ALA A 320 17.35 -1.62 -48.84
C ALA A 320 18.61 -2.44 -49.12
N SER A 321 19.55 -2.45 -48.19
CA SER A 321 20.81 -3.20 -48.30
C SER A 321 20.79 -4.56 -47.60
N SER A 322 19.74 -4.88 -46.82
CA SER A 322 19.67 -6.04 -45.93
C SER A 322 20.86 -6.12 -44.97
N LYS A 323 21.29 -4.97 -44.43
CA LYS A 323 22.39 -4.84 -43.51
C LYS A 323 21.95 -4.16 -42.23
N VAL A 324 22.73 -4.33 -41.16
CA VAL A 324 22.54 -3.65 -39.92
C VAL A 324 23.67 -2.68 -39.62
N SER A 325 23.35 -1.60 -38.94
CA SER A 325 24.34 -0.64 -38.43
C SER A 325 24.17 -0.52 -36.91
N PHE A 326 25.28 -0.64 -36.18
CA PHE A 326 25.26 -0.41 -34.74
C PHE A 326 25.24 1.09 -34.45
N ILE A 327 24.24 1.52 -33.70
CA ILE A 327 24.07 2.92 -33.30
C ILE A 327 24.14 2.98 -31.79
N PRO A 328 25.19 3.59 -31.20
CA PRO A 328 25.22 3.90 -29.77
C PRO A 328 24.06 4.84 -29.41
N VAL A 329 23.40 4.57 -28.29
CA VAL A 329 22.23 5.33 -27.89
C VAL A 329 22.34 5.81 -26.45
N GLU A 330 21.79 7.00 -26.21
CA GLU A 330 21.55 7.52 -24.87
C GLU A 330 20.12 7.15 -24.44
N LYS A 331 20.00 6.43 -23.32
CA LYS A 331 18.73 5.95 -22.81
C LYS A 331 18.07 6.98 -21.89
N GLY A 332 16.77 7.14 -22.02
CA GLY A 332 15.92 7.87 -21.09
C GLY A 332 15.17 6.93 -20.15
N ILE A 333 13.84 6.96 -20.20
CA ILE A 333 12.97 6.10 -19.40
C ILE A 333 13.15 4.64 -19.82
N VAL A 334 13.38 3.77 -18.83
CA VAL A 334 13.52 2.33 -19.03
C VAL A 334 12.35 1.63 -18.37
N THR A 335 11.53 0.95 -19.16
CA THR A 335 10.44 0.12 -18.68
C THR A 335 10.72 -1.36 -18.93
N THR A 336 9.89 -2.25 -18.44
CA THR A 336 10.03 -3.70 -18.68
C THR A 336 9.95 -4.06 -20.18
N LYS A 337 9.17 -3.31 -20.97
CA LYS A 337 8.89 -3.62 -22.37
C LYS A 337 9.66 -2.72 -23.34
N TYR A 338 9.84 -1.46 -23.01
CA TYR A 338 10.40 -0.44 -23.90
C TYR A 338 11.45 0.39 -23.20
N VAL A 339 12.38 0.92 -23.98
CA VAL A 339 13.41 1.87 -23.56
C VAL A 339 13.29 3.12 -24.43
N GLU A 340 13.23 4.27 -23.77
CA GLU A 340 13.31 5.55 -24.45
C GLU A 340 14.71 5.81 -24.99
N ILE A 341 14.79 6.30 -26.21
CA ILE A 341 16.02 6.77 -26.84
C ILE A 341 16.01 8.30 -26.90
N LEU A 342 16.94 8.91 -26.18
CA LEU A 342 17.13 10.37 -26.15
C LEU A 342 17.94 10.86 -27.35
N SER A 343 18.97 10.12 -27.72
CA SER A 343 19.91 10.48 -28.80
C SER A 343 20.58 9.21 -29.34
N PRO A 344 20.84 9.13 -30.66
CA PRO A 344 20.34 9.98 -31.72
C PRO A 344 18.87 9.74 -32.03
N ALA A 345 18.22 10.58 -32.83
CA ALA A 345 16.88 10.31 -33.33
C ALA A 345 16.88 9.05 -34.19
N LEU A 346 16.07 8.07 -33.81
CA LEU A 346 15.95 6.78 -34.49
C LEU A 346 14.61 6.68 -35.21
N SER A 347 14.66 6.02 -36.38
CA SER A 347 13.46 5.64 -37.13
C SER A 347 13.73 4.35 -37.92
N GLY A 348 12.69 3.54 -38.17
CA GLY A 348 12.83 2.29 -38.91
C GLY A 348 12.64 1.06 -38.02
N GLU A 349 13.44 0.02 -38.22
CA GLU A 349 13.37 -1.21 -37.42
C GLU A 349 14.71 -1.50 -36.73
N VAL A 350 14.61 -2.04 -35.54
CA VAL A 350 15.76 -2.47 -34.73
C VAL A 350 15.72 -3.97 -34.51
N VAL A 351 16.88 -4.59 -34.40
CA VAL A 351 17.01 -6.03 -34.12
C VAL A 351 16.69 -6.31 -32.65
N THR A 352 15.84 -7.30 -32.43
CA THR A 352 15.42 -7.72 -31.06
C THR A 352 15.94 -9.11 -30.68
N LEU A 353 16.37 -9.91 -31.67
CA LEU A 353 16.95 -11.24 -31.46
C LEU A 353 18.02 -11.51 -32.51
N GLY A 354 19.14 -12.15 -32.11
CA GLY A 354 20.27 -12.49 -32.99
C GLY A 354 21.42 -11.49 -32.92
N GLN A 355 21.37 -10.49 -32.04
CA GLN A 355 22.41 -9.43 -31.91
C GLN A 355 23.82 -9.98 -31.65
N ASP A 356 23.93 -11.11 -30.91
CA ASP A 356 25.22 -11.72 -30.54
C ASP A 356 26.11 -12.10 -31.73
N GLN A 357 25.51 -12.28 -32.91
CA GLN A 357 26.19 -12.70 -34.12
C GLN A 357 26.41 -11.54 -35.10
N LEU A 358 26.02 -10.32 -34.69
CA LEU A 358 26.07 -9.15 -35.56
C LEU A 358 27.29 -8.29 -35.26
N ASP A 359 27.88 -7.80 -36.32
CA ASP A 359 28.81 -6.70 -36.35
C ASP A 359 28.27 -5.60 -37.27
N ASP A 360 28.83 -4.41 -37.16
CA ASP A 360 28.45 -3.28 -38.00
C ASP A 360 28.61 -3.60 -39.49
N GLY A 361 27.60 -3.33 -40.30
CA GLY A 361 27.55 -3.64 -41.74
C GLY A 361 27.23 -5.11 -42.07
N ARG A 362 26.93 -5.98 -41.11
CA ARG A 362 26.62 -7.40 -41.34
C ARG A 362 25.33 -7.57 -42.13
N GLU A 363 25.34 -8.53 -43.06
CA GLU A 363 24.12 -8.93 -43.77
C GLU A 363 23.21 -9.77 -42.92
N ILE A 364 21.89 -9.50 -42.98
CA ILE A 364 20.85 -10.18 -42.22
C ILE A 364 19.80 -10.83 -43.11
N ILE A 365 19.12 -11.83 -42.53
CA ILE A 365 17.92 -12.45 -43.11
C ILE A 365 16.75 -12.06 -42.23
N LEU A 366 15.80 -11.30 -42.81
CA LEU A 366 14.57 -10.91 -42.13
C LEU A 366 13.56 -12.07 -42.10
N PRO A 367 12.74 -12.20 -41.09
CA PRO A 367 11.66 -13.19 -41.02
C PRO A 367 10.73 -13.00 -42.23
N GLY A 368 10.48 -14.06 -42.99
CA GLY A 368 9.65 -14.04 -44.20
C GLY A 368 10.36 -13.85 -45.54
N ALA A 369 11.68 -13.63 -45.57
CA ALA A 369 12.46 -13.69 -46.79
C ALA A 369 12.75 -15.16 -47.17
N GLU A 370 11.78 -15.86 -47.76
CA GLU A 370 12.04 -17.15 -48.41
C GLU A 370 13.14 -16.99 -49.46
N LYS A 371 14.17 -17.85 -49.38
CA LYS A 371 15.14 -18.01 -50.46
C LYS A 371 14.39 -18.22 -51.78
N LYS A 372 14.32 -17.22 -52.65
CA LYS A 372 14.10 -17.44 -54.08
C LYS A 372 15.22 -18.35 -54.55
N GLY A 373 14.97 -19.66 -54.46
CA GLY A 373 15.84 -20.67 -55.00
C GLY A 373 16.06 -20.38 -56.47
N LYS A 374 17.33 -20.22 -56.86
CA LYS A 374 17.73 -20.31 -58.27
C LYS A 374 17.24 -21.63 -58.81
N ALA A 375 16.13 -21.61 -59.55
CA ALA A 375 15.80 -22.67 -60.46
C ALA A 375 16.93 -22.68 -61.54
N LYS A 376 17.65 -23.77 -61.63
CA LYS A 376 18.59 -24.06 -62.69
C LYS A 376 17.84 -24.54 -63.95
N PRO A 377 18.17 -24.09 -65.14
CA PRO A 377 17.56 -24.53 -66.41
C PRO A 377 17.77 -26.01 -66.68
#